data_cb982c253a6521dd4c0ba8948292f6cf
#
_entry.id   cb982c253a6521dd4c0ba8948292f6cf
#
_cell.length_a   1.000
_cell.length_b   1.000
_cell.length_c   1.000
_cell.angle_alpha   90.00
_cell.angle_beta   90.00
_cell.angle_gamma   90.00
#
_symmetry.space_group_name_H-M   'P 1'
#
loop_
_entity.id
_entity.type
_entity.pdbx_description
1 polymer ?
#
loop_
_entity_poly.entity_id
_entity_poly.type
_entity_poly.pdbx_seq_one_letter_code
_entity_poly.pdbx_strand_id
1 'polypeptide(L)'
;MTDLVYFSSVSGNTRRFVEALGRPAERIPLLPSEAPLTVSDPYVLVLPTYGGGEGRGAVPKQVIRFLNDEGNRALIRGVIAAGNTNFGEAYCLAGDIVAAKCDVPLLYRLEVFGTPDDVAAVNSGLEEFWTQQSTTSR
;
A
#
# COMPACT_ATOMS: atom_id res chain seq x y z
N MET A 1 8.27 14.94 5.75
CA MET A 1 6.98 14.72 5.08
C MET A 1 6.97 13.31 4.47
N THR A 2 6.00 12.51 4.85
CA THR A 2 5.93 11.10 4.43
C THR A 2 4.83 10.96 3.39
N ASP A 3 5.17 10.45 2.20
CA ASP A 3 4.20 10.23 1.14
C ASP A 3 3.89 8.76 0.89
N LEU A 4 4.43 7.87 1.72
CA LEU A 4 4.15 6.44 1.67
C LEU A 4 3.74 5.94 3.04
N VAL A 5 2.72 5.08 3.06
CA VAL A 5 2.36 4.29 4.23
C VAL A 5 2.31 2.84 3.79
N TYR A 6 2.84 1.94 4.59
CA TYR A 6 2.84 0.53 4.20
C TYR A 6 2.49 -0.37 5.37
N PHE A 7 2.00 -1.55 5.03
CA PHE A 7 1.87 -2.65 5.97
C PHE A 7 2.75 -3.81 5.51
N SER A 8 3.49 -4.38 6.42
CA SER A 8 4.29 -5.57 6.15
C SER A 8 4.04 -6.59 7.25
N SER A 9 3.83 -7.84 6.84
CA SER A 9 3.68 -8.95 7.77
C SER A 9 5.02 -9.32 8.41
N VAL A 10 5.00 -10.36 9.23
CA VAL A 10 6.21 -10.86 9.89
C VAL A 10 7.31 -11.23 8.91
N SER A 11 6.94 -11.72 7.71
CA SER A 11 7.92 -12.08 6.68
C SER A 11 8.76 -10.89 6.21
N GLY A 12 8.22 -9.68 6.28
CA GLY A 12 8.96 -8.47 5.96
C GLY A 12 9.16 -8.20 4.48
N ASN A 13 8.47 -8.91 3.59
CA ASN A 13 8.65 -8.74 2.15
C ASN A 13 8.27 -7.34 1.68
N THR A 14 7.12 -6.84 2.11
CA THR A 14 6.68 -5.49 1.74
C THR A 14 7.61 -4.43 2.32
N ARG A 15 8.06 -4.62 3.55
CA ARG A 15 9.01 -3.71 4.19
C ARG A 15 10.29 -3.60 3.39
N ARG A 16 10.84 -4.74 2.94
CA ARG A 16 12.07 -4.74 2.14
C ARG A 16 11.89 -3.98 0.84
N PHE A 17 10.74 -4.16 0.19
CA PHE A 17 10.45 -3.44 -1.04
C PHE A 17 10.38 -1.93 -0.78
N VAL A 18 9.67 -1.51 0.26
CA VAL A 18 9.53 -0.09 0.59
C VAL A 18 10.89 0.51 0.95
N GLU A 19 11.71 -0.21 1.70
CA GLU A 19 13.07 0.25 2.03
C GLU A 19 13.92 0.43 0.78
N ALA A 20 13.75 -0.47 -0.20
CA ALA A 20 14.49 -0.36 -1.47
C ALA A 20 14.06 0.86 -2.28
N LEU A 21 12.86 1.37 -2.09
CA LEU A 21 12.43 2.59 -2.76
C LEU A 21 13.20 3.83 -2.29
N GLY A 22 13.74 3.79 -1.08
CA GLY A 22 14.54 4.89 -0.54
C GLY A 22 13.75 6.15 -0.21
N ARG A 23 12.43 6.05 -0.08
CA ARG A 23 11.56 7.18 0.24
C ARG A 23 11.13 7.15 1.71
N PRO A 24 10.86 8.29 2.34
CA PRO A 24 10.27 8.29 3.67
C PRO A 24 8.94 7.54 3.66
N ALA A 25 8.77 6.64 4.63
CA ALA A 25 7.56 5.82 4.71
C ALA A 25 7.23 5.55 6.18
N GLU A 26 5.95 5.45 6.47
CA GLU A 26 5.48 5.09 7.81
C GLU A 26 4.85 3.70 7.76
N ARG A 27 5.11 2.90 8.78
CA ARG A 27 4.61 1.53 8.86
C ARG A 27 3.34 1.47 9.70
N ILE A 28 2.32 0.81 9.18
CA ILE A 28 1.13 0.46 9.96
C ILE A 28 1.56 -0.57 11.01
N PRO A 29 1.22 -0.37 12.31
CA PRO A 29 1.64 -1.30 13.36
C PRO A 29 1.19 -2.72 13.09
N LEU A 30 2.07 -3.68 13.36
CA LEU A 30 1.79 -5.10 13.18
C LEU A 30 0.97 -5.67 14.34
N LEU A 31 1.29 -5.25 15.57
CA LEU A 31 0.68 -5.80 16.77
C LEU A 31 -0.43 -4.91 17.30
N PRO A 32 -1.55 -5.50 17.79
CA PRO A 32 -2.64 -4.70 18.34
C PRO A 32 -2.24 -3.87 19.55
N SER A 33 -1.18 -4.26 20.25
CA SER A 33 -0.69 -3.54 21.43
C SER A 33 0.07 -2.27 21.07
N GLU A 34 0.46 -2.12 19.81
CA GLU A 34 1.16 -0.92 19.37
C GLU A 34 0.17 0.24 19.17
N ALA A 35 0.64 1.47 19.35
CA ALA A 35 -0.22 2.63 19.16
C ALA A 35 -0.67 2.72 17.69
N PRO A 36 -1.94 3.05 17.43
CA PRO A 36 -2.41 3.18 16.06
C PRO A 36 -1.66 4.29 15.32
N LEU A 37 -1.42 4.08 14.04
CA LEU A 37 -0.82 5.10 13.18
C LEU A 37 -1.91 6.07 12.72
N THR A 38 -1.65 7.37 12.87
CA THR A 38 -2.46 8.42 12.25
C THR A 38 -1.57 9.26 11.37
N VAL A 39 -2.06 9.64 10.21
CA VAL A 39 -1.28 10.41 9.24
C VAL A 39 -1.87 11.81 9.10
N SER A 40 -1.04 12.75 8.67
CA SER A 40 -1.46 14.14 8.49
C SER A 40 -1.23 14.65 7.07
N ASP A 41 -0.61 13.85 6.21
CA ASP A 41 -0.30 14.23 4.82
C ASP A 41 -0.89 13.21 3.85
N PRO A 42 -1.21 13.61 2.61
CA PRO A 42 -1.62 12.65 1.58
C PRO A 42 -0.55 11.58 1.36
N TYR A 43 -0.98 10.35 1.09
CA TYR A 43 -0.07 9.22 0.98
C TYR A 43 -0.55 8.21 -0.06
N VAL A 44 0.38 7.35 -0.48
CA VAL A 44 0.10 6.14 -1.26
C VAL A 44 0.29 4.95 -0.30
N LEU A 45 -0.66 4.03 -0.31
CA LEU A 45 -0.63 2.85 0.54
C LEU A 45 0.02 1.69 -0.20
N VAL A 46 0.99 1.04 0.43
CA VAL A 46 1.62 -0.19 -0.08
C VAL A 46 1.23 -1.34 0.84
N LEU A 47 0.63 -2.39 0.28
CA LEU A 47 0.16 -3.51 1.09
C LEU A 47 0.29 -4.84 0.36
N PRO A 48 0.50 -5.94 1.13
CA PRO A 48 0.45 -7.29 0.56
C PRO A 48 -0.99 -7.78 0.46
N THR A 49 -1.19 -8.85 -0.30
CA THR A 49 -2.45 -9.58 -0.33
C THR A 49 -2.27 -10.88 0.44
N TYR A 50 -3.14 -11.12 1.41
CA TYR A 50 -3.12 -12.39 2.13
C TYR A 50 -3.82 -13.47 1.32
N GLY A 51 -3.25 -14.66 1.32
CA GLY A 51 -3.80 -15.79 0.63
C GLY A 51 -4.98 -16.39 1.37
N GLY A 52 -5.94 -16.89 0.67
CA GLY A 52 -7.14 -17.50 1.24
C GLY A 52 -8.00 -18.10 0.16
N GLY A 53 -7.61 -17.97 -1.08
CA GLY A 53 -8.26 -18.62 -2.22
C GLY A 53 -9.57 -18.02 -2.66
N GLU A 54 -10.36 -17.49 -1.74
CA GLU A 54 -11.71 -16.97 -2.04
C GLU A 54 -11.83 -15.46 -1.81
N GLY A 55 -10.73 -14.78 -1.63
CA GLY A 55 -10.73 -13.35 -1.39
C GLY A 55 -11.05 -12.93 0.04
N ARG A 56 -11.44 -13.87 0.89
CA ARG A 56 -11.68 -13.58 2.31
C ARG A 56 -10.35 -13.33 3.00
N GLY A 57 -10.30 -12.25 3.77
CA GLY A 57 -9.08 -11.92 4.48
C GLY A 57 -7.93 -11.48 3.59
N ALA A 58 -8.20 -11.15 2.33
CA ALA A 58 -7.17 -10.67 1.41
C ALA A 58 -6.52 -9.38 1.94
N VAL A 59 -7.32 -8.47 2.50
CA VAL A 59 -6.81 -7.24 3.09
C VAL A 59 -6.41 -7.51 4.54
N PRO A 60 -5.16 -7.24 4.93
CA PRO A 60 -4.75 -7.44 6.32
C PRO A 60 -5.61 -6.64 7.29
N LYS A 61 -5.92 -7.23 8.44
CA LYS A 61 -6.77 -6.59 9.45
C LYS A 61 -6.21 -5.27 9.92
N GLN A 62 -4.90 -5.16 10.00
CA GLN A 62 -4.22 -3.94 10.40
C GLN A 62 -4.47 -2.80 9.42
N VAL A 63 -4.53 -3.13 8.12
CA VAL A 63 -4.85 -2.15 7.09
C VAL A 63 -6.31 -1.70 7.20
N ILE A 64 -7.21 -2.65 7.44
CA ILE A 64 -8.63 -2.32 7.63
C ILE A 64 -8.80 -1.36 8.80
N ARG A 65 -8.15 -1.66 9.92
CA ARG A 65 -8.20 -0.80 11.11
C ARG A 65 -7.66 0.59 10.83
N PHE A 66 -6.54 0.67 10.11
CA PHE A 66 -5.94 1.95 9.73
C PHE A 66 -6.89 2.78 8.89
N LEU A 67 -7.54 2.17 7.91
CA LEU A 67 -8.45 2.86 7.00
C LEU A 67 -9.84 3.14 7.59
N ASN A 68 -10.18 2.51 8.71
CA ASN A 68 -11.42 2.84 9.43
C ASN A 68 -11.35 4.20 10.11
N ASP A 69 -10.16 4.72 10.33
CA ASP A 69 -9.98 6.09 10.79
C ASP A 69 -10.28 7.03 9.62
N GLU A 70 -11.27 7.90 9.78
CA GLU A 70 -11.70 8.80 8.70
C GLU A 70 -10.59 9.74 8.24
N GLY A 71 -9.76 10.23 9.17
CA GLY A 71 -8.63 11.08 8.83
C GLY A 71 -7.62 10.38 7.93
N ASN A 72 -7.31 9.13 8.27
CA ASN A 72 -6.40 8.32 7.47
C ASN A 72 -7.00 8.05 6.09
N ARG A 73 -8.27 7.68 6.05
CA ARG A 73 -8.94 7.35 4.79
C ARG A 73 -9.07 8.57 3.87
N ALA A 74 -9.26 9.75 4.44
CA ALA A 74 -9.39 10.97 3.66
C ALA A 74 -8.10 11.35 2.92
N LEU A 75 -6.95 10.89 3.39
CA LEU A 75 -5.65 11.27 2.85
C LEU A 75 -5.07 10.27 1.86
N ILE A 76 -5.68 9.09 1.70
CA ILE A 76 -5.18 8.12 0.72
C ILE A 76 -5.37 8.65 -0.70
N ARG A 77 -4.34 8.50 -1.54
CA ARG A 77 -4.37 8.98 -2.92
C ARG A 77 -4.15 7.87 -3.94
N GLY A 78 -3.60 6.75 -3.54
CA GLY A 78 -3.38 5.63 -4.44
C GLY A 78 -2.94 4.41 -3.68
N VAL A 79 -2.85 3.28 -4.38
CA VAL A 79 -2.52 1.98 -3.78
C VAL A 79 -1.48 1.28 -4.65
N ILE A 80 -0.49 0.68 -4.01
CA ILE A 80 0.45 -0.24 -4.63
C ILE A 80 0.25 -1.59 -3.96
N ALA A 81 -0.04 -2.61 -4.74
CA ALA A 81 -0.37 -3.93 -4.22
C ALA A 81 0.73 -4.94 -4.50
N ALA A 82 1.06 -5.74 -3.49
CA ALA A 82 1.93 -6.88 -3.63
C ALA A 82 1.11 -8.15 -3.49
N GLY A 83 1.53 -9.21 -4.17
CA GLY A 83 0.84 -10.48 -4.10
C GLY A 83 1.67 -11.61 -4.66
N ASN A 84 1.08 -12.79 -4.69
CA ASN A 84 1.71 -13.99 -5.23
C ASN A 84 0.93 -14.42 -6.47
N THR A 85 1.60 -14.47 -7.61
CA THR A 85 0.97 -14.85 -8.87
C THR A 85 0.39 -16.26 -8.85
N ASN A 86 0.83 -17.11 -7.93
CA ASN A 86 0.26 -18.44 -7.75
C ASN A 86 -1.20 -18.42 -7.29
N PHE A 87 -1.69 -17.31 -6.81
CA PHE A 87 -3.08 -17.19 -6.39
C PHE A 87 -4.04 -16.86 -7.55
N GLY A 88 -3.54 -16.77 -8.77
CA GLY A 88 -4.41 -16.52 -9.93
C GLY A 88 -5.19 -15.23 -9.81
N GLU A 89 -6.52 -15.32 -9.86
CA GLU A 89 -7.40 -14.14 -9.80
C GLU A 89 -7.28 -13.36 -8.49
N ALA A 90 -6.80 -13.98 -7.42
CA ALA A 90 -6.59 -13.31 -6.14
C ALA A 90 -5.27 -12.56 -6.07
N TYR A 91 -4.47 -12.59 -7.14
CA TYR A 91 -3.21 -11.86 -7.19
C TYR A 91 -3.47 -10.37 -7.00
N CYS A 92 -2.84 -9.80 -5.97
CA CYS A 92 -2.99 -8.38 -5.61
C CYS A 92 -4.43 -7.94 -5.29
N LEU A 93 -5.29 -8.89 -4.94
CA LEU A 93 -6.71 -8.60 -4.67
C LEU A 93 -6.90 -7.57 -3.56
N ALA A 94 -6.04 -7.58 -2.53
CA ALA A 94 -6.14 -6.59 -1.46
C ALA A 94 -6.06 -5.16 -2.00
N GLY A 95 -5.19 -4.92 -2.96
CA GLY A 95 -5.07 -3.61 -3.60
C GLY A 95 -6.34 -3.24 -4.35
N ASP A 96 -6.92 -4.19 -5.08
CA ASP A 96 -8.18 -3.95 -5.80
C ASP A 96 -9.29 -3.57 -4.85
N ILE A 97 -9.41 -4.27 -3.73
CA ILE A 97 -10.45 -4.01 -2.74
C ILE A 97 -10.29 -2.61 -2.14
N VAL A 98 -9.09 -2.27 -1.71
CA VAL A 98 -8.84 -0.97 -1.08
C VAL A 98 -9.02 0.16 -2.08
N ALA A 99 -8.51 0.01 -3.30
CA ALA A 99 -8.64 1.03 -4.33
C ALA A 99 -10.11 1.32 -4.64
N ALA A 100 -10.93 0.27 -4.74
CA ALA A 100 -12.35 0.43 -5.01
C ALA A 100 -13.08 1.10 -3.85
N LYS A 101 -12.80 0.67 -2.62
CA LYS A 101 -13.50 1.22 -1.44
C LYS A 101 -13.11 2.66 -1.13
N CYS A 102 -11.88 3.02 -1.40
CA CYS A 102 -11.37 4.37 -1.14
C CYS A 102 -11.50 5.28 -2.37
N ASP A 103 -11.93 4.75 -3.49
CA ASP A 103 -12.10 5.48 -4.75
C ASP A 103 -10.80 6.15 -5.18
N VAL A 104 -9.72 5.38 -5.18
CA VAL A 104 -8.40 5.84 -5.61
C VAL A 104 -7.80 4.85 -6.60
N PRO A 105 -6.84 5.28 -7.44
CA PRO A 105 -6.25 4.37 -8.43
C PRO A 105 -5.34 3.33 -7.82
N LEU A 106 -5.31 2.15 -8.43
CA LEU A 106 -4.29 1.15 -8.18
C LEU A 106 -3.10 1.49 -9.08
N LEU A 107 -1.99 1.91 -8.48
CA LEU A 107 -0.86 2.45 -9.22
C LEU A 107 0.08 1.38 -9.76
N TYR A 108 0.24 0.28 -9.04
CA TYR A 108 1.19 -0.76 -9.43
C TYR A 108 0.86 -2.08 -8.74
N ARG A 109 1.14 -3.18 -9.43
CA ARG A 109 1.04 -4.54 -8.87
C ARG A 109 2.43 -5.16 -8.96
N LEU A 110 2.87 -5.81 -7.89
CA LEU A 110 4.17 -6.47 -7.88
C LEU A 110 4.09 -7.85 -7.25
N GLU A 111 5.00 -8.72 -7.67
CA GLU A 111 5.20 -10.01 -7.03
C GLU A 111 5.76 -9.81 -5.64
N VAL A 112 5.58 -10.78 -4.77
CA VAL A 112 5.84 -10.72 -3.32
C VAL A 112 7.13 -9.99 -2.95
N PHE A 113 8.23 -10.29 -3.67
CA PHE A 113 9.53 -9.72 -3.31
C PHE A 113 9.85 -8.41 -4.01
N GLY A 114 9.17 -8.14 -5.13
CA GLY A 114 9.57 -7.05 -6.00
C GLY A 114 10.97 -7.28 -6.59
N THR A 115 11.22 -6.70 -7.73
CA THR A 115 12.53 -6.78 -8.40
C THR A 115 13.14 -5.39 -8.43
N PRO A 116 14.46 -5.26 -8.74
CA PRO A 116 15.04 -3.94 -8.98
C PRO A 116 14.30 -3.15 -10.06
N ASP A 117 13.77 -3.82 -11.08
CA ASP A 117 12.96 -3.17 -12.11
C ASP A 117 11.65 -2.64 -11.52
N ASP A 118 11.01 -3.39 -10.62
CA ASP A 118 9.81 -2.93 -9.91
C ASP A 118 10.12 -1.69 -9.07
N VAL A 119 11.25 -1.69 -8.37
CA VAL A 119 11.65 -0.53 -7.57
C VAL A 119 11.81 0.71 -8.45
N ALA A 120 12.50 0.58 -9.57
CA ALA A 120 12.71 1.69 -10.50
C ALA A 120 11.39 2.19 -11.08
N ALA A 121 10.52 1.26 -11.50
CA ALA A 121 9.22 1.61 -12.09
C ALA A 121 8.33 2.32 -11.08
N VAL A 122 8.28 1.83 -9.84
CA VAL A 122 7.46 2.44 -8.79
C VAL A 122 7.98 3.82 -8.43
N ASN A 123 9.28 4.00 -8.29
CA ASN A 123 9.84 5.31 -7.98
C ASN A 123 9.53 6.32 -9.08
N SER A 124 9.71 5.94 -10.34
CA SER A 124 9.40 6.79 -11.47
C SER A 124 7.91 7.16 -11.50
N GLY A 125 7.06 6.15 -11.28
CA GLY A 125 5.61 6.36 -11.26
C GLY A 125 5.16 7.24 -10.10
N LEU A 126 5.78 7.10 -8.94
CA LEU A 126 5.44 7.94 -7.78
C LEU A 126 5.82 9.40 -8.00
N GLU A 127 6.98 9.66 -8.60
CA GLU A 127 7.37 11.03 -8.89
C GLU A 127 6.38 11.69 -9.85
N GLU A 128 6.00 10.99 -10.90
CA GLU A 128 5.01 11.48 -11.85
C GLU A 128 3.66 11.68 -11.20
N PHE A 129 3.22 10.70 -10.41
CA PHE A 129 1.94 10.74 -9.71
C PHE A 129 1.86 11.96 -8.77
N TRP A 130 2.87 12.17 -7.94
CA TRP A 130 2.87 13.28 -7.00
C TRP A 130 2.98 14.64 -7.72
N THR A 131 3.69 14.70 -8.84
CA THR A 131 3.74 15.91 -9.65
C THR A 131 2.34 16.26 -10.17
N GLN A 132 1.59 15.26 -10.66
CA GLN A 132 0.23 15.47 -11.14
C GLN A 132 -0.71 15.88 -10.00
N GLN A 133 -0.57 15.27 -8.82
CA GLN A 133 -1.36 15.63 -7.65
C GLN A 133 -1.13 17.09 -7.25
N SER A 134 0.10 17.53 -7.25
CA SER A 134 0.44 18.93 -6.94
C SER A 134 -0.16 19.89 -7.94
N THR A 135 -0.22 19.52 -9.21
CA THR A 135 -0.78 20.35 -10.27
C THR A 135 -2.29 20.45 -10.17
N THR A 136 -2.97 19.39 -9.75
CA THR A 136 -4.44 19.33 -9.71
C THR A 136 -5.04 19.70 -8.36
N SER A 137 -4.26 19.79 -7.33
CA SER A 137 -4.74 20.06 -5.95
C SER A 137 -4.91 21.56 -5.71
N ARG A 138 -5.79 22.18 -6.41
CA ARG A 138 -6.05 23.61 -6.25
C ARG A 138 -7.46 23.91 -5.89
#